data_a6b1c62e51893353162f7c050aecc6a1
#
_entry.id   a6b1c62e51893353162f7c050aecc6a1
#
_cell.length_a   1.000
_cell.length_b   1.000
_cell.length_c   1.000
_cell.angle_alpha   90.00
_cell.angle_beta   90.00
_cell.angle_gamma   90.00
#
_symmetry.space_group_name_H-M   'P 1'
#
loop_
_entity.id
_entity.type
_entity.pdbx_description
1 polymer ?
#
loop_
_entity_poly.entity_id
_entity_poly.type
_entity_poly.pdbx_seq_one_letter_code
_entity_poly.pdbx_strand_id
1 'polypeptide(L)'
;DPDGLARDLARPMPRVTGEAAARGTAFHEWVAASYEQLALIPEWDQAPDAERVDDDQLGELIAGYRSTPYATMTPVAVETEIAVRVGAMVVRGVIDAVFQYPDGTFDVVDWKTNRAQTADPLQLSVYRLGWAQQTGASLDRVDAAFVYVRDGEVVRPPVLSADELAQMLAQRANEAVTAQ
;
A
#
# COMPACT_ATOMS: atom_id res chain seq x y z
N ASP A 1 17.59 -24.53 -3.42
CA ASP A 1 16.87 -24.70 -2.15
C ASP A 1 15.63 -23.80 -2.15
N PRO A 2 14.40 -24.35 -2.34
CA PRO A 2 13.18 -23.53 -2.41
C PRO A 2 12.88 -22.77 -1.13
N ASP A 3 13.38 -23.22 0.02
CA ASP A 3 13.20 -22.54 1.32
C ASP A 3 14.11 -21.32 1.45
N GLY A 4 15.26 -21.29 0.80
CA GLY A 4 16.15 -20.14 0.74
C GLY A 4 15.56 -19.00 -0.08
N LEU A 5 14.96 -19.31 -1.24
CA LEU A 5 14.30 -18.33 -2.09
C LEU A 5 13.06 -17.72 -1.45
N ALA A 6 12.28 -18.55 -0.73
CA ALA A 6 11.12 -18.07 0.04
C ALA A 6 11.54 -17.12 1.18
N ARG A 7 12.71 -17.33 1.79
CA ARG A 7 13.26 -16.43 2.82
C ARG A 7 13.77 -15.12 2.24
N ASP A 8 14.34 -15.12 1.04
CA ASP A 8 14.87 -13.90 0.40
C ASP A 8 13.76 -13.05 -0.21
N LEU A 9 12.67 -13.67 -0.68
CA LEU A 9 11.43 -12.98 -1.08
C LEU A 9 10.60 -12.51 0.15
N ALA A 10 10.75 -13.18 1.30
CA ALA A 10 10.15 -12.78 2.58
C ALA A 10 11.04 -11.81 3.37
N ARG A 11 12.25 -11.45 2.88
CA ARG A 11 13.02 -10.37 3.49
C ARG A 11 12.25 -9.08 3.29
N PRO A 12 11.86 -8.40 4.38
CA PRO A 12 11.45 -7.01 4.27
C PRO A 12 12.58 -6.28 3.54
N MET A 13 12.25 -5.44 2.55
CA MET A 13 13.22 -4.59 1.86
C MET A 13 14.24 -4.04 2.86
N PRO A 14 15.53 -3.92 2.50
CA PRO A 14 16.53 -3.40 3.41
C PRO A 14 16.00 -2.12 4.03
N ARG A 15 15.84 -2.11 5.35
CA ARG A 15 15.44 -0.90 6.06
C ARG A 15 16.50 0.14 5.76
N VAL A 16 16.18 1.10 4.92
CA VAL A 16 16.98 2.31 4.78
C VAL A 16 16.88 3.00 6.13
N THR A 17 17.84 2.77 6.99
CA THR A 17 17.97 3.40 8.30
C THR A 17 18.38 4.86 8.08
N GLY A 18 17.42 5.72 7.82
CA GLY A 18 17.60 7.15 7.62
C GLY A 18 16.36 7.92 8.07
N GLU A 19 16.53 9.21 8.35
CA GLU A 19 15.42 10.09 8.76
C GLU A 19 14.23 10.03 7.80
N ALA A 20 14.46 9.89 6.49
CA ALA A 20 13.41 9.76 5.49
C ALA A 20 12.56 8.48 5.66
N ALA A 21 13.19 7.36 6.02
CA ALA A 21 12.46 6.11 6.29
C ALA A 21 11.67 6.20 7.59
N ALA A 22 12.25 6.80 8.63
CA ALA A 22 11.55 7.02 9.89
C ALA A 22 10.31 7.91 9.72
N ARG A 23 10.41 8.98 8.90
CA ARG A 23 9.26 9.84 8.57
C ARG A 23 8.19 9.10 7.77
N GLY A 24 8.61 8.26 6.81
CA GLY A 24 7.67 7.40 6.08
C GLY A 24 6.87 6.52 7.02
N THR A 25 7.55 5.82 7.93
CA THR A 25 6.90 4.98 8.95
C THR A 25 5.96 5.80 9.85
N ALA A 26 6.42 6.94 10.37
CA ALA A 26 5.59 7.82 11.20
C ALA A 26 4.34 8.33 10.45
N PHE A 27 4.44 8.60 9.15
CA PHE A 27 3.29 9.00 8.34
C PHE A 27 2.27 7.85 8.20
N HIS A 28 2.71 6.62 7.90
CA HIS A 28 1.82 5.46 7.80
C HIS A 28 1.11 5.19 9.14
N GLU A 29 1.85 5.21 10.25
CA GLU A 29 1.30 5.06 11.60
C GLU A 29 0.27 6.16 11.90
N TRP A 30 0.55 7.41 11.53
CA TRP A 30 -0.38 8.52 11.73
C TRP A 30 -1.67 8.34 10.92
N VAL A 31 -1.57 7.95 9.64
CA VAL A 31 -2.75 7.70 8.78
C VAL A 31 -3.58 6.55 9.34
N ALA A 32 -2.96 5.43 9.70
CA ALA A 32 -3.65 4.29 10.28
C ALA A 32 -4.38 4.67 11.58
N ALA A 33 -3.70 5.36 12.50
CA ALA A 33 -4.28 5.83 13.75
C ALA A 33 -5.44 6.83 13.54
N SER A 34 -5.35 7.69 12.52
CA SER A 34 -6.42 8.64 12.20
C SER A 34 -7.71 7.94 11.77
N TYR A 35 -7.60 6.84 11.04
CA TYR A 35 -8.76 6.03 10.67
C TYR A 35 -9.35 5.24 11.84
N GLU A 36 -8.51 4.71 12.73
CA GLU A 36 -8.97 4.04 13.95
C GLU A 36 -9.72 5.02 14.88
N GLN A 37 -9.24 6.25 15.02
CA GLN A 37 -9.91 7.29 15.79
C GLN A 37 -11.26 7.67 15.20
N LEU A 38 -11.37 7.80 13.87
CA LEU A 38 -12.63 8.07 13.18
C LEU A 38 -13.68 6.99 13.43
N ALA A 39 -13.27 5.73 13.61
CA ALA A 39 -14.17 4.61 13.91
C ALA A 39 -14.70 4.64 15.38
N LEU A 40 -14.02 5.33 16.28
CA LEU A 40 -14.31 5.34 17.72
C LEU A 40 -15.02 6.61 18.20
N ILE A 41 -15.03 7.70 17.43
CA ILE A 41 -15.57 9.00 17.81
C ILE A 41 -16.93 9.26 17.13
N PRO A 42 -17.99 9.68 17.85
CA PRO A 42 -19.24 10.10 17.23
C PRO A 42 -19.03 11.26 16.23
N GLU A 43 -19.83 11.31 15.16
CA GLU A 43 -19.68 12.19 13.98
C GLU A 43 -19.46 13.71 14.25
N TRP A 44 -19.66 14.18 15.45
CA TRP A 44 -19.61 15.59 15.82
C TRP A 44 -18.28 16.06 16.44
N ASP A 45 -17.31 15.17 16.69
CA ASP A 45 -16.02 15.51 17.29
C ASP A 45 -14.81 15.02 16.44
N GLN A 46 -14.96 15.05 15.12
CA GLN A 46 -14.03 14.45 14.15
C GLN A 46 -12.92 15.41 13.65
N ALA A 47 -12.47 16.35 14.44
CA ALA A 47 -11.21 17.03 14.11
C ALA A 47 -10.05 16.23 14.71
N PRO A 48 -9.19 15.56 13.91
CA PRO A 48 -7.96 15.02 14.45
C PRO A 48 -7.19 16.19 15.08
N ASP A 49 -6.82 16.06 16.34
CA ASP A 49 -5.91 17.02 16.99
C ASP A 49 -4.63 17.11 16.15
N ALA A 50 -4.52 18.18 15.38
CA ALA A 50 -3.35 18.50 14.56
C ALA A 50 -2.11 18.84 15.39
N GLU A 51 -2.14 18.60 16.70
CA GLU A 51 -1.30 19.29 17.68
C GLU A 51 -0.08 18.52 18.15
N ARG A 52 0.41 17.45 17.51
CA ARG A 52 1.68 16.82 17.92
C ARG A 52 2.49 16.25 16.79
N VAL A 53 2.83 17.11 15.83
CA VAL A 53 3.84 16.77 14.84
C VAL A 53 4.99 17.75 15.00
N ASP A 54 5.99 17.39 15.80
CA ASP A 54 7.23 18.15 16.02
C ASP A 54 8.19 18.09 14.81
N ASP A 55 7.76 17.56 13.66
CA ASP A 55 8.53 17.51 12.42
C ASP A 55 7.78 18.24 11.29
N ASP A 56 8.28 19.38 10.87
CA ASP A 56 7.73 20.19 9.77
C ASP A 56 7.50 19.34 8.50
N GLN A 57 8.37 18.35 8.25
CA GLN A 57 8.25 17.47 7.09
C GLN A 57 7.12 16.44 7.20
N LEU A 58 6.83 15.96 8.40
CA LEU A 58 5.66 15.11 8.62
C LEU A 58 4.37 15.94 8.48
N GLY A 59 4.38 17.19 8.92
CA GLY A 59 3.30 18.15 8.68
C GLY A 59 3.01 18.37 7.20
N GLU A 60 4.05 18.47 6.35
CA GLU A 60 3.90 18.55 4.89
C GLU A 60 3.25 17.29 4.30
N LEU A 61 3.65 16.10 4.76
CA LEU A 61 3.05 14.84 4.31
C LEU A 61 1.57 14.76 4.68
N ILE A 62 1.22 15.14 5.91
CA ILE A 62 -0.16 15.17 6.38
C ILE A 62 -0.99 16.18 5.59
N ALA A 63 -0.44 17.36 5.31
CA ALA A 63 -1.13 18.38 4.50
C ALA A 63 -1.38 17.88 3.06
N GLY A 64 -0.39 17.24 2.47
CA GLY A 64 -0.52 16.63 1.15
C GLY A 64 -1.53 15.48 1.13
N TYR A 65 -1.52 14.59 2.12
CA TYR A 65 -2.54 13.57 2.27
C TYR A 65 -3.96 14.17 2.36
N ARG A 66 -4.14 15.22 3.16
CA ARG A 66 -5.43 15.91 3.31
C ARG A 66 -5.94 16.54 2.03
N SER A 67 -5.09 16.79 1.05
CA SER A 67 -5.49 17.26 -0.29
C SER A 67 -5.98 16.13 -1.21
N THR A 68 -5.79 14.88 -0.83
CA THR A 68 -6.26 13.73 -1.61
C THR A 68 -7.74 13.43 -1.35
N PRO A 69 -8.44 12.77 -2.29
CA PRO A 69 -9.82 12.36 -2.08
C PRO A 69 -9.97 11.37 -0.92
N TYR A 70 -8.93 10.63 -0.58
CA TYR A 70 -8.96 9.60 0.45
C TYR A 70 -9.07 10.16 1.88
N ALA A 71 -8.65 11.40 2.10
CA ALA A 71 -8.71 12.04 3.42
C ALA A 71 -10.14 12.19 3.98
N THR A 72 -11.15 12.16 3.10
CA THR A 72 -12.56 12.28 3.48
C THR A 72 -13.34 10.97 3.36
N MET A 73 -12.66 9.90 2.96
CA MET A 73 -13.25 8.57 2.81
C MET A 73 -12.95 7.69 4.03
N THR A 74 -13.86 6.79 4.36
CA THR A 74 -13.63 5.77 5.38
C THR A 74 -13.12 4.50 4.69
N PRO A 75 -11.91 4.00 5.02
CA PRO A 75 -11.41 2.75 4.47
C PRO A 75 -12.17 1.55 5.04
N VAL A 76 -12.29 0.48 4.27
CA VAL A 76 -12.82 -0.81 4.72
C VAL A 76 -11.74 -1.70 5.33
N ALA A 77 -10.48 -1.40 5.08
CA ALA A 77 -9.32 -2.06 5.68
C ALA A 77 -8.11 -1.11 5.72
N VAL A 78 -7.28 -1.23 6.76
CA VAL A 78 -6.04 -0.46 6.97
C VAL A 78 -4.97 -1.42 7.45
N GLU A 79 -3.71 -1.22 7.02
CA GLU A 79 -2.54 -2.04 7.39
C GLU A 79 -2.83 -3.55 7.31
N THR A 80 -3.46 -3.96 6.21
CA THR A 80 -3.99 -5.31 6.08
C THR A 80 -2.96 -6.26 5.48
N GLU A 81 -2.60 -7.30 6.24
CA GLU A 81 -1.72 -8.36 5.75
C GLU A 81 -2.42 -9.19 4.65
N ILE A 82 -1.69 -9.46 3.59
CA ILE A 82 -2.11 -10.34 2.51
C ILE A 82 -1.11 -11.47 2.28
N ALA A 83 -1.63 -12.62 1.85
CA ALA A 83 -0.85 -13.75 1.37
C ALA A 83 -1.43 -14.18 0.01
N VAL A 84 -0.76 -13.79 -1.07
CA VAL A 84 -1.24 -13.96 -2.43
C VAL A 84 -0.63 -15.21 -3.06
N ARG A 85 -1.45 -16.09 -3.56
CA ARG A 85 -0.98 -17.20 -4.39
C ARG A 85 -0.87 -16.74 -5.85
N VAL A 86 0.33 -16.81 -6.38
CA VAL A 86 0.63 -16.46 -7.80
C VAL A 86 1.38 -17.64 -8.42
N GLY A 87 0.67 -18.44 -9.23
CA GLY A 87 1.23 -19.70 -9.72
C GLY A 87 1.59 -20.65 -8.58
N ALA A 88 2.85 -21.10 -8.52
CA ALA A 88 3.40 -21.94 -7.44
C ALA A 88 3.95 -21.14 -6.24
N MET A 89 3.98 -19.82 -6.32
CA MET A 89 4.53 -18.95 -5.29
C MET A 89 3.46 -18.40 -4.36
N VAL A 90 3.87 -18.08 -3.12
CA VAL A 90 3.06 -17.28 -2.18
C VAL A 90 3.83 -16.01 -1.88
N VAL A 91 3.25 -14.87 -2.23
CA VAL A 91 3.80 -13.54 -1.96
C VAL A 91 3.05 -12.96 -0.76
N ARG A 92 3.77 -12.37 0.18
CA ARG A 92 3.21 -11.70 1.35
C ARG A 92 3.46 -10.21 1.27
N GLY A 93 2.52 -9.42 1.77
CA GLY A 93 2.64 -7.98 1.86
C GLY A 93 1.64 -7.39 2.83
N VAL A 94 1.70 -6.08 3.00
CA VAL A 94 0.75 -5.30 3.78
C VAL A 94 0.19 -4.22 2.86
N ILE A 95 -1.12 -4.15 2.77
CA ILE A 95 -1.84 -3.08 2.06
C ILE A 95 -2.08 -1.94 3.05
N ASP A 96 -1.67 -0.72 2.70
CA ASP A 96 -1.81 0.43 3.59
C ASP A 96 -3.28 0.79 3.85
N ALA A 97 -4.10 0.87 2.79
CA ALA A 97 -5.54 1.11 2.93
C ALA A 97 -6.33 0.54 1.76
N VAL A 98 -7.59 0.16 2.02
CA VAL A 98 -8.55 -0.21 0.99
C VAL A 98 -9.84 0.56 1.21
N PHE A 99 -10.33 1.17 0.14
CA PHE A 99 -11.60 1.90 0.12
C PHE A 99 -12.62 1.14 -0.73
N GLN A 100 -13.89 1.24 -0.36
CA GLN A 100 -14.97 0.70 -1.15
C GLN A 100 -15.88 1.83 -1.64
N TYR A 101 -16.15 1.84 -2.94
CA TYR A 101 -17.07 2.79 -3.55
C TYR A 101 -18.52 2.29 -3.45
N PRO A 102 -19.52 3.19 -3.58
CA PRO A 102 -20.94 2.83 -3.50
C PRO A 102 -21.40 1.79 -4.53
N ASP A 103 -20.71 1.69 -5.67
CA ASP A 103 -20.97 0.69 -6.70
C ASP A 103 -20.40 -0.70 -6.36
N GLY A 104 -19.70 -0.81 -5.21
CA GLY A 104 -19.08 -2.03 -4.70
C GLY A 104 -17.71 -2.33 -5.29
N THR A 105 -17.12 -1.40 -6.05
CA THR A 105 -15.71 -1.50 -6.47
C THR A 105 -14.78 -1.16 -5.29
N PHE A 106 -13.58 -1.72 -5.32
CA PHE A 106 -12.55 -1.47 -4.32
C PHE A 106 -11.39 -0.68 -4.92
N ASP A 107 -10.74 0.12 -4.08
CA ASP A 107 -9.52 0.84 -4.41
C ASP A 107 -8.45 0.51 -3.38
N VAL A 108 -7.43 -0.21 -3.81
CA VAL A 108 -6.28 -0.57 -2.99
C VAL A 108 -5.26 0.55 -3.09
N VAL A 109 -4.92 1.15 -1.97
CA VAL A 109 -4.06 2.34 -1.92
C VAL A 109 -2.78 2.04 -1.18
N ASP A 110 -1.67 2.50 -1.74
CA ASP A 110 -0.35 2.46 -1.15
C ASP A 110 0.23 3.88 -1.09
N TRP A 111 0.52 4.35 0.13
CA TRP A 111 1.01 5.71 0.39
C TRP A 111 2.51 5.81 0.11
N LYS A 112 2.91 6.80 -0.68
CA LYS A 112 4.30 7.08 -1.02
C LYS A 112 4.73 8.44 -0.48
N THR A 113 5.75 8.44 0.38
CA THR A 113 6.31 9.64 1.02
C THR A 113 7.56 10.18 0.31
N ASN A 114 8.09 9.45 -0.67
CA ASN A 114 9.21 9.87 -1.49
C ASN A 114 8.79 10.87 -2.58
N ARG A 115 9.71 11.76 -3.00
CA ARG A 115 9.46 12.72 -4.08
C ARG A 115 9.51 12.08 -5.47
N ALA A 116 10.36 11.07 -5.64
CA ALA A 116 10.50 10.40 -6.93
C ALA A 116 9.40 9.35 -7.12
N GLN A 117 8.72 9.39 -8.26
CA GLN A 117 7.69 8.41 -8.62
C GLN A 117 8.33 7.14 -9.18
N THR A 118 9.10 6.44 -8.33
CA THR A 118 9.86 5.23 -8.69
C THR A 118 9.25 3.95 -8.15
N ALA A 119 8.01 4.00 -7.64
CA ALA A 119 7.34 2.83 -7.12
C ALA A 119 7.08 1.80 -8.23
N ASP A 120 7.33 0.53 -7.91
CA ASP A 120 7.18 -0.58 -8.86
C ASP A 120 5.69 -0.95 -9.02
N PRO A 121 5.09 -0.81 -10.22
CA PRO A 121 3.70 -1.18 -10.48
C PRO A 121 3.36 -2.64 -10.13
N LEU A 122 4.37 -3.51 -10.07
CA LEU A 122 4.21 -4.90 -9.67
C LEU A 122 3.62 -5.02 -8.25
N GLN A 123 4.00 -4.12 -7.34
CA GLN A 123 3.49 -4.07 -5.97
C GLN A 123 1.96 -3.93 -5.96
N LEU A 124 1.42 -2.98 -6.73
CA LEU A 124 -0.04 -2.78 -6.83
C LEU A 124 -0.75 -3.98 -7.45
N SER A 125 -0.12 -4.63 -8.45
CA SER A 125 -0.70 -5.84 -9.07
C SER A 125 -0.81 -6.99 -8.06
N VAL A 126 0.21 -7.17 -7.20
CA VAL A 126 0.20 -8.15 -6.10
C VAL A 126 -0.89 -7.79 -5.08
N TYR A 127 -0.96 -6.54 -4.65
CA TYR A 127 -1.94 -6.10 -3.64
C TYR A 127 -3.38 -6.23 -4.14
N ARG A 128 -3.62 -5.82 -5.39
CA ARG A 128 -4.91 -5.95 -6.06
C ARG A 128 -5.37 -7.41 -6.12
N LEU A 129 -4.50 -8.33 -6.56
CA LEU A 129 -4.80 -9.76 -6.59
C LEU A 129 -5.00 -10.33 -5.19
N GLY A 130 -4.20 -9.90 -4.22
CA GLY A 130 -4.30 -10.32 -2.83
C GLY A 130 -5.63 -9.95 -2.21
N TRP A 131 -6.06 -8.72 -2.38
CA TRP A 131 -7.38 -8.28 -1.92
C TRP A 131 -8.52 -9.07 -2.57
N ALA A 132 -8.45 -9.27 -3.90
CA ALA A 132 -9.43 -10.06 -4.62
C ALA A 132 -9.52 -11.50 -4.10
N GLN A 133 -8.38 -12.17 -3.88
CA GLN A 133 -8.33 -13.54 -3.34
C GLN A 133 -8.86 -13.62 -1.90
N GLN A 134 -8.52 -12.65 -1.07
CA GLN A 134 -8.90 -12.65 0.35
C GLN A 134 -10.38 -12.38 0.55
N THR A 135 -10.98 -11.54 -0.27
CA THR A 135 -12.39 -11.12 -0.14
C THR A 135 -13.34 -11.89 -1.06
N GLY A 136 -12.83 -12.61 -2.04
CA GLY A 136 -13.63 -13.24 -3.10
C GLY A 136 -14.17 -12.23 -4.13
N ALA A 137 -13.70 -10.99 -4.11
CA ALA A 137 -14.07 -9.99 -5.10
C ALA A 137 -13.53 -10.37 -6.48
N SER A 138 -14.28 -10.04 -7.54
CA SER A 138 -13.78 -10.18 -8.90
C SER A 138 -12.65 -9.17 -9.16
N LEU A 139 -11.58 -9.60 -9.81
CA LEU A 139 -10.38 -8.79 -10.01
C LEU A 139 -10.64 -7.50 -10.81
N ASP A 140 -11.61 -7.51 -11.71
CA ASP A 140 -12.07 -6.35 -12.48
C ASP A 140 -12.82 -5.30 -11.63
N ARG A 141 -13.18 -5.63 -10.40
CA ARG A 141 -13.80 -4.73 -9.43
C ARG A 141 -12.83 -4.23 -8.36
N VAL A 142 -11.55 -4.49 -8.52
CA VAL A 142 -10.50 -4.03 -7.61
C VAL A 142 -9.52 -3.18 -8.40
N ASP A 143 -9.51 -1.88 -8.17
CA ASP A 143 -8.51 -0.94 -8.66
C ASP A 143 -7.36 -0.79 -7.67
N ALA A 144 -6.28 -0.15 -8.12
CA ALA A 144 -5.15 0.13 -7.25
C ALA A 144 -4.45 1.44 -7.63
N ALA A 145 -3.91 2.15 -6.64
CA ALA A 145 -3.23 3.41 -6.82
C ALA A 145 -2.03 3.59 -5.86
N PHE A 146 -0.98 4.22 -6.36
CA PHE A 146 0.00 4.90 -5.53
C PHE A 146 -0.48 6.32 -5.24
N VAL A 147 -0.37 6.74 -4.00
CA VAL A 147 -0.68 8.10 -3.60
C VAL A 147 0.58 8.78 -3.10
N TYR A 148 1.12 9.67 -3.90
CA TYR A 148 2.30 10.46 -3.55
C TYR A 148 1.86 11.64 -2.69
N VAL A 149 1.90 11.44 -1.38
CA VAL A 149 1.27 12.34 -0.41
C VAL A 149 1.92 13.72 -0.35
N ARG A 150 3.19 13.89 -0.75
CA ARG A 150 3.82 15.23 -0.79
C ARG A 150 3.12 16.18 -1.74
N ASP A 151 2.70 15.64 -2.89
CA ASP A 151 2.13 16.44 -3.98
C ASP A 151 0.61 16.21 -4.07
N GLY A 152 0.05 15.32 -3.24
CA GLY A 152 -1.36 14.93 -3.28
C GLY A 152 -1.73 14.17 -4.57
N GLU A 153 -0.74 13.63 -5.28
CA GLU A 153 -0.94 13.02 -6.59
C GLU A 153 -1.33 11.54 -6.47
N VAL A 154 -2.40 11.17 -7.18
CA VAL A 154 -2.89 9.78 -7.30
C VAL A 154 -2.45 9.21 -8.64
N VAL A 155 -1.57 8.22 -8.63
CA VAL A 155 -1.02 7.58 -9.83
C VAL A 155 -1.56 6.15 -9.94
N ARG A 156 -2.20 5.86 -11.07
CA ARG A 156 -2.74 4.54 -11.39
C ARG A 156 -1.97 3.93 -12.58
N PRO A 157 -0.87 3.22 -12.30
CA PRO A 157 -0.14 2.53 -13.36
C PRO A 157 -1.00 1.38 -13.92
N PRO A 158 -0.72 0.92 -15.14
CA PRO A 158 -1.32 -0.31 -15.65
C PRO A 158 -1.05 -1.46 -14.68
N VAL A 159 -2.09 -2.18 -14.30
CA VAL A 159 -1.99 -3.35 -13.43
C VAL A 159 -2.04 -4.63 -14.27
N LEU A 160 -1.28 -5.62 -13.84
CA LEU A 160 -1.17 -6.89 -14.53
C LEU A 160 -2.39 -7.79 -14.23
N SER A 161 -2.76 -8.62 -15.19
CA SER A 161 -3.62 -9.77 -14.95
C SER A 161 -2.91 -10.81 -14.06
N ALA A 162 -3.66 -11.77 -13.53
CA ALA A 162 -3.08 -12.83 -12.69
C ALA A 162 -2.01 -13.66 -13.45
N ASP A 163 -2.22 -13.91 -14.74
CA ASP A 163 -1.28 -14.68 -15.58
C ASP A 163 -0.02 -13.88 -15.90
N GLU A 164 -0.14 -12.60 -16.26
CA GLU A 164 1.00 -11.71 -16.49
C GLU A 164 1.82 -11.51 -15.20
N LEU A 165 1.15 -11.37 -14.07
CA LEU A 165 1.80 -11.27 -12.76
C LEU A 165 2.60 -12.54 -12.43
N ALA A 166 2.03 -13.73 -12.70
CA ALA A 166 2.70 -15.00 -12.49
C ALA A 166 3.96 -15.13 -13.37
N GLN A 167 3.88 -14.74 -14.63
CA GLN A 167 5.01 -14.76 -15.56
C GLN A 167 6.12 -13.78 -15.10
N MET A 168 5.77 -12.56 -14.75
CA MET A 168 6.74 -11.56 -14.30
C MET A 168 7.45 -11.97 -13.00
N LEU A 169 6.72 -12.50 -12.02
CA LEU A 169 7.33 -12.98 -10.78
C LEU A 169 8.24 -14.18 -11.01
N ALA A 170 7.85 -15.11 -11.87
CA ALA A 170 8.70 -16.25 -12.25
C ALA A 170 9.98 -15.80 -12.96
N GLN A 171 9.89 -14.82 -13.86
CA GLN A 171 11.06 -14.25 -14.53
C GLN A 171 12.02 -13.59 -13.53
N ARG A 172 11.54 -12.73 -12.63
CA ARG A 172 12.36 -12.08 -11.60
C ARG A 172 13.03 -13.10 -10.66
N ALA A 173 12.31 -14.17 -10.29
CA ALA A 173 12.87 -15.23 -9.47
C ALA A 173 14.04 -15.94 -10.18
N ASN A 174 13.91 -16.20 -11.50
CA ASN A 174 14.97 -16.82 -12.30
C ASN A 174 16.19 -15.89 -12.48
N GLU A 175 15.97 -14.60 -12.70
CA GLU A 175 17.04 -13.59 -12.79
C GLU A 175 17.84 -13.49 -11.48
N ALA A 176 17.16 -13.53 -10.34
CA ALA A 176 17.79 -13.49 -9.02
C ALA A 176 18.66 -14.74 -8.74
N VAL A 177 18.27 -15.91 -9.27
CA VAL A 177 19.04 -17.15 -9.16
C VAL A 177 20.29 -17.13 -10.08
N THR A 178 20.18 -16.47 -11.24
CA THR A 178 21.28 -16.43 -12.24
C THR A 178 22.35 -15.39 -11.89
N ALA A 179 22.01 -14.41 -11.05
CA ALA A 179 22.92 -13.33 -10.62
C ALA A 179 23.80 -13.69 -9.40
N GLN A 180 23.69 -14.91 -8.86
CA GLN A 180 24.51 -15.46 -7.77
C GLN A 180 25.58 -16.41 -8.30
#